data_92f8be638b7f62b0b6102f22aea31ffd
#
_entry.id   92f8be638b7f62b0b6102f22aea31ffd
#
_cell.length_a   1.000
_cell.length_b   1.000
_cell.length_c   1.000
_cell.angle_alpha   90.00
_cell.angle_beta   90.00
_cell.angle_gamma   90.00
#
_symmetry.space_group_name_H-M   'P 1'
#
loop_
_entity.id
_entity.type
_entity.pdbx_description
1 polymer ?
#
loop_
_entity_poly.entity_id
_entity_poly.type
_entity_poly.pdbx_seq_one_letter_code
_entity_poly.pdbx_strand_id
1 'polypeptide(L)'
;MLERINNVMGRISIAGDESDWDFGFMQSLEEQFKTRGRISPRQEEVLQQVEGRWSDEALKSRASWADQWDEEKEEKFNIALQYYRKTGYYGNIVYKYLTTEGIRCAGSPSQKEYNKLVLNKYASGVIRNMQSEPKFPVGGTAVFRTGARSNRGKPCVILKHGDITDVSTHAKGAKPVQVLPIGSAAPIWTEERWLKKARKKK
;
A
#
# COMPACT_ATOMS: atom_id res chain seq x y z
N MET A 1 20.74 30.31 -16.98
CA MET A 1 20.43 29.86 -15.61
C MET A 1 18.97 30.16 -15.25
N LEU A 2 18.55 31.42 -15.19
CA LEU A 2 17.13 31.76 -14.86
C LEU A 2 16.11 31.08 -15.78
N GLU A 3 16.40 30.96 -17.07
CA GLU A 3 15.53 30.26 -18.01
C GLU A 3 15.34 28.78 -17.64
N ARG A 4 16.40 28.08 -17.24
CA ARG A 4 16.31 26.70 -16.76
C ARG A 4 15.42 26.59 -15.53
N ILE A 5 15.63 27.46 -14.55
CA ILE A 5 14.86 27.51 -13.31
C ILE A 5 13.37 27.75 -13.61
N ASN A 6 13.07 28.79 -14.42
CA ASN A 6 11.70 29.14 -14.76
C ASN A 6 11.00 28.06 -15.58
N ASN A 7 11.70 27.37 -16.47
CA ASN A 7 11.15 26.23 -17.24
C ASN A 7 10.69 25.11 -16.29
N VAL A 8 11.54 24.74 -15.33
CA VAL A 8 11.18 23.70 -14.34
C VAL A 8 10.00 24.15 -13.48
N MET A 9 10.05 25.38 -12.95
CA MET A 9 8.92 25.92 -12.16
C MET A 9 7.61 25.92 -12.93
N GLY A 10 7.64 26.33 -14.21
CA GLY A 10 6.46 26.29 -15.07
C GLY A 10 5.89 24.87 -15.25
N ARG A 11 6.76 23.85 -15.39
CA ARG A 11 6.33 22.44 -15.48
C ARG A 11 5.72 21.94 -14.18
N ILE A 12 6.28 22.33 -13.03
CA ILE A 12 5.74 21.98 -11.71
C ILE A 12 4.36 22.61 -11.53
N SER A 13 4.19 23.90 -11.85
CA SER A 13 2.91 24.60 -11.75
C SER A 13 1.84 24.00 -12.68
N ILE A 14 2.18 23.65 -13.91
CA ILE A 14 1.26 22.97 -14.83
C ILE A 14 0.80 21.61 -14.27
N ALA A 15 1.67 20.90 -13.55
CA ALA A 15 1.35 19.63 -12.93
C ALA A 15 0.55 19.79 -11.60
N GLY A 16 0.40 20.99 -11.08
CA GLY A 16 -0.30 21.27 -9.82
C GLY A 16 0.47 20.86 -8.56
N ASP A 17 1.78 20.64 -8.66
CA ASP A 17 2.63 20.12 -7.59
C ASP A 17 3.44 21.24 -6.88
N GLU A 18 2.92 22.46 -6.80
CA GLU A 18 3.60 23.61 -6.21
C GLU A 18 3.92 23.46 -4.71
N SER A 19 3.30 22.49 -4.04
CA SER A 19 3.62 22.12 -2.67
C SER A 19 4.83 21.17 -2.56
N ASP A 20 5.38 20.70 -3.67
CA ASP A 20 6.56 19.83 -3.69
C ASP A 20 7.80 20.62 -3.26
N TRP A 21 8.73 19.94 -2.61
CA TRP A 21 10.04 20.46 -2.23
C TRP A 21 10.79 21.03 -3.44
N ASP A 22 10.65 20.42 -4.61
CA ASP A 22 11.31 20.85 -5.84
C ASP A 22 10.92 22.29 -6.20
N PHE A 23 9.65 22.67 -6.08
CA PHE A 23 9.18 24.02 -6.35
C PHE A 23 9.80 25.04 -5.39
N GLY A 24 9.75 24.78 -4.09
CA GLY A 24 10.37 25.63 -3.06
C GLY A 24 11.89 25.78 -3.23
N PHE A 25 12.57 24.70 -3.61
CA PHE A 25 13.99 24.73 -3.92
C PHE A 25 14.27 25.64 -5.14
N MET A 26 13.49 25.51 -6.23
CA MET A 26 13.65 26.31 -7.44
C MET A 26 13.42 27.81 -7.18
N GLN A 27 12.40 28.15 -6.38
CA GLN A 27 12.15 29.55 -5.95
C GLN A 27 13.35 30.11 -5.19
N SER A 28 13.85 29.37 -4.20
CA SER A 28 15.03 29.79 -3.42
C SER A 28 16.28 29.95 -4.31
N LEU A 29 16.45 29.07 -5.28
CA LEU A 29 17.57 29.12 -6.21
C LEU A 29 17.49 30.32 -7.16
N GLU A 30 16.27 30.66 -7.60
CA GLU A 30 15.99 31.86 -8.41
C GLU A 30 16.38 33.14 -7.67
N GLU A 31 15.91 33.29 -6.41
CA GLU A 31 16.24 34.44 -5.58
C GLU A 31 17.74 34.60 -5.35
N GLN A 32 18.42 33.48 -5.04
CA GLN A 32 19.87 33.49 -4.82
C GLN A 32 20.62 33.88 -6.10
N PHE A 33 20.21 33.36 -7.25
CA PHE A 33 20.84 33.69 -8.52
C PHE A 33 20.62 35.15 -8.90
N LYS A 34 19.41 35.71 -8.71
CA LYS A 34 19.11 37.14 -8.91
C LYS A 34 19.98 38.03 -8.04
N THR A 35 20.28 37.63 -6.80
CA THR A 35 21.01 38.43 -5.83
C THR A 35 22.52 38.29 -6.01
N ARG A 36 23.05 37.10 -6.29
CA ARG A 36 24.48 36.77 -6.28
C ARG A 36 25.08 36.54 -7.66
N GLY A 37 24.27 36.41 -8.71
CA GLY A 37 24.69 36.11 -10.07
C GLY A 37 25.31 34.71 -10.28
N ARG A 38 25.32 33.87 -9.25
CA ARG A 38 25.90 32.52 -9.29
C ARG A 38 25.22 31.56 -8.33
N ILE A 39 25.35 30.26 -8.62
CA ILE A 39 25.01 29.17 -7.73
C ILE A 39 26.23 28.33 -7.38
N SER A 40 26.16 27.54 -6.33
CA SER A 40 27.25 26.63 -5.95
C SER A 40 27.25 25.38 -6.81
N PRO A 41 28.38 24.64 -6.91
CA PRO A 41 28.42 23.36 -7.61
C PRO A 41 27.38 22.36 -7.06
N ARG A 42 27.17 22.35 -5.76
CA ARG A 42 26.16 21.49 -5.14
C ARG A 42 24.72 21.86 -5.53
N GLN A 43 24.44 23.15 -5.66
CA GLN A 43 23.13 23.62 -6.14
C GLN A 43 22.92 23.29 -7.62
N GLU A 44 23.98 23.34 -8.45
CA GLU A 44 23.91 22.90 -9.85
C GLU A 44 23.60 21.40 -9.97
N GLU A 45 24.23 20.55 -9.15
CA GLU A 45 23.92 19.12 -9.12
C GLU A 45 22.45 18.86 -8.76
N VAL A 46 21.94 19.57 -7.76
CA VAL A 46 20.53 19.43 -7.35
C VAL A 46 19.59 19.96 -8.43
N LEU A 47 19.92 21.10 -9.08
CA LEU A 47 19.15 21.61 -10.21
C LEU A 47 19.05 20.57 -11.34
N GLN A 48 20.17 19.94 -11.73
CA GLN A 48 20.16 18.88 -12.74
C GLN A 48 19.26 17.68 -12.34
N GLN A 49 19.28 17.31 -11.06
CA GLN A 49 18.40 16.25 -10.56
C GLN A 49 16.92 16.66 -10.64
N VAL A 50 16.58 17.91 -10.32
CA VAL A 50 15.23 18.44 -10.43
C VAL A 50 14.81 18.50 -11.90
N GLU A 51 15.64 19.01 -12.80
CA GLU A 51 15.40 19.00 -14.25
C GLU A 51 15.08 17.61 -14.78
N GLY A 52 15.86 16.60 -14.36
CA GLY A 52 15.61 15.20 -14.72
C GLY A 52 14.26 14.68 -14.23
N ARG A 53 13.85 15.06 -13.01
CA ARG A 53 12.54 14.69 -12.46
C ARG A 53 11.37 15.35 -13.20
N TRP A 54 11.57 16.53 -13.79
CA TRP A 54 10.58 17.33 -14.50
C TRP A 54 10.85 17.39 -15.99
N SER A 55 11.62 16.45 -16.55
CA SER A 55 11.82 16.30 -17.98
C SER A 55 10.53 15.84 -18.69
N ASP A 56 10.45 16.05 -20.00
CA ASP A 56 9.30 15.62 -20.78
C ASP A 56 9.10 14.10 -20.72
N GLU A 57 10.19 13.34 -20.68
CA GLU A 57 10.16 11.88 -20.52
C GLU A 57 9.59 11.48 -19.16
N ALA A 58 10.01 12.17 -18.08
CA ALA A 58 9.51 11.90 -16.75
C ALA A 58 8.01 12.24 -16.63
N LEU A 59 7.57 13.35 -17.22
CA LEU A 59 6.16 13.76 -17.26
C LEU A 59 5.31 12.77 -18.08
N LYS A 60 5.78 12.35 -19.25
CA LYS A 60 5.13 11.30 -20.07
C LYS A 60 5.04 9.98 -19.31
N SER A 61 6.09 9.57 -18.59
CA SER A 61 6.09 8.36 -17.78
C SER A 61 5.07 8.44 -16.63
N ARG A 62 4.93 9.61 -15.96
CA ARG A 62 3.91 9.82 -14.94
C ARG A 62 2.49 9.76 -15.50
N ALA A 63 2.25 10.40 -16.65
CA ALA A 63 0.97 10.34 -17.33
C ALA A 63 0.62 8.91 -17.73
N SER A 64 1.54 8.20 -18.38
CA SER A 64 1.37 6.78 -18.72
C SER A 64 1.11 5.89 -17.50
N TRP A 65 1.74 6.17 -16.35
CA TRP A 65 1.46 5.45 -15.12
C TRP A 65 0.06 5.72 -14.58
N ALA A 66 -0.40 6.97 -14.63
CA ALA A 66 -1.75 7.33 -14.22
C ALA A 66 -2.82 6.61 -15.07
N ASP A 67 -2.60 6.52 -16.38
CA ASP A 67 -3.48 5.79 -17.29
C ASP A 67 -3.48 4.26 -17.03
N GLN A 68 -2.39 3.73 -16.52
CA GLN A 68 -2.24 2.32 -16.15
C GLN A 68 -2.80 1.99 -14.76
N TRP A 69 -3.20 3.01 -13.98
CA TRP A 69 -3.75 2.79 -12.64
C TRP A 69 -5.17 2.23 -12.74
N ASP A 70 -5.37 1.03 -12.23
CA ASP A 70 -6.61 0.28 -12.29
C ASP A 70 -7.03 -0.27 -10.91
N GLU A 71 -8.20 -0.85 -10.82
CA GLU A 71 -8.75 -1.42 -9.58
C GLU A 71 -7.87 -2.56 -9.03
N GLU A 72 -7.24 -3.34 -9.90
CA GLU A 72 -6.36 -4.43 -9.47
C GLU A 72 -5.10 -3.89 -8.76
N LYS A 73 -4.51 -2.82 -9.30
CA LYS A 73 -3.36 -2.16 -8.68
C LYS A 73 -3.75 -1.46 -7.38
N GLU A 74 -4.93 -0.81 -7.35
CA GLU A 74 -5.48 -0.18 -6.14
C GLU A 74 -5.68 -1.22 -5.02
N GLU A 75 -6.29 -2.38 -5.32
CA GLU A 75 -6.47 -3.45 -4.34
C GLU A 75 -5.13 -3.96 -3.80
N LYS A 76 -4.17 -4.27 -4.68
CA LYS A 76 -2.83 -4.72 -4.30
C LYS A 76 -2.10 -3.69 -3.43
N PHE A 77 -2.23 -2.43 -3.79
CA PHE A 77 -1.62 -1.33 -3.04
C PHE A 77 -2.25 -1.19 -1.65
N ASN A 78 -3.57 -1.26 -1.54
CA ASN A 78 -4.28 -1.24 -0.26
C ASN A 78 -3.87 -2.39 0.65
N ILE A 79 -3.78 -3.60 0.13
CA ILE A 79 -3.28 -4.76 0.89
C ILE A 79 -1.85 -4.49 1.41
N ALA A 80 -0.97 -3.98 0.56
CA ALA A 80 0.40 -3.65 0.93
C ALA A 80 0.47 -2.55 1.99
N LEU A 81 -0.33 -1.48 1.86
CA LEU A 81 -0.42 -0.40 2.84
C LEU A 81 -0.84 -0.91 4.22
N GLN A 82 -1.91 -1.72 4.30
CA GLN A 82 -2.38 -2.30 5.57
C GLN A 82 -1.33 -3.24 6.19
N TYR A 83 -0.64 -4.02 5.36
CA TYR A 83 0.47 -4.84 5.80
C TYR A 83 1.58 -4.01 6.43
N TYR A 84 2.05 -2.96 5.75
CA TYR A 84 3.15 -2.13 6.23
C TYR A 84 2.75 -1.23 7.40
N ARG A 85 1.50 -0.78 7.47
CA ARG A 85 0.97 -0.09 8.65
C ARG A 85 1.12 -0.95 9.91
N LYS A 86 0.79 -2.25 9.85
CA LYS A 86 0.89 -3.17 10.99
C LYS A 86 2.33 -3.58 11.32
N THR A 87 3.21 -3.62 10.33
CA THR A 87 4.62 -4.00 10.54
C THR A 87 5.53 -2.82 10.85
N GLY A 88 5.07 -1.59 10.65
CA GLY A 88 5.83 -0.36 10.91
C GLY A 88 6.87 0.00 9.85
N TYR A 89 7.00 -0.78 8.76
CA TYR A 89 7.93 -0.45 7.68
C TYR A 89 7.33 0.56 6.70
N TYR A 90 8.19 1.35 6.06
CA TYR A 90 7.82 2.35 5.05
C TYR A 90 6.79 3.39 5.53
N GLY A 91 6.82 3.77 6.81
CA GLY A 91 5.87 4.70 7.41
C GLY A 91 5.72 6.02 6.64
N ASN A 92 6.81 6.56 6.10
CA ASN A 92 6.81 7.77 5.26
C ASN A 92 5.96 7.65 3.98
N ILE A 93 5.81 6.44 3.42
CA ILE A 93 4.92 6.19 2.28
C ILE A 93 3.52 5.80 2.78
N VAL A 94 3.45 4.92 3.78
CA VAL A 94 2.17 4.42 4.30
C VAL A 94 1.26 5.55 4.78
N TYR A 95 1.78 6.48 5.60
CA TYR A 95 0.99 7.59 6.14
C TYR A 95 0.72 8.74 5.17
N LYS A 96 1.27 8.68 3.96
CA LYS A 96 0.86 9.53 2.84
C LYS A 96 -0.49 9.07 2.25
N TYR A 97 -0.80 7.77 2.37
CA TYR A 97 -1.94 7.13 1.72
C TYR A 97 -2.94 6.47 2.68
N LEU A 98 -2.63 6.40 3.98
CA LEU A 98 -3.53 5.92 5.02
C LEU A 98 -3.58 6.89 6.19
N THR A 99 -4.78 7.07 6.75
CA THR A 99 -4.92 7.72 8.06
C THR A 99 -4.37 6.82 9.17
N THR A 100 -4.26 7.34 10.37
CA THR A 100 -3.88 6.57 11.59
C THR A 100 -4.84 5.41 11.85
N GLU A 101 -6.13 5.59 11.53
CA GLU A 101 -7.18 4.58 11.64
C GLU A 101 -7.08 3.52 10.52
N GLY A 102 -6.30 3.79 9.46
CA GLY A 102 -6.11 2.91 8.31
C GLY A 102 -7.11 3.10 7.19
N ILE A 103 -7.76 4.25 7.16
CA ILE A 103 -8.65 4.65 6.07
C ILE A 103 -7.78 5.12 4.89
N ARG A 104 -8.12 4.67 3.68
CA ARG A 104 -7.43 5.05 2.45
C ARG A 104 -7.67 6.53 2.13
N CYS A 105 -6.59 7.28 1.96
CA CYS A 105 -6.63 8.65 1.45
C CYS A 105 -6.73 8.66 -0.08
N ALA A 106 -7.26 9.73 -0.65
CA ALA A 106 -7.33 9.90 -2.11
C ALA A 106 -5.93 9.97 -2.75
N GLY A 107 -5.86 9.65 -4.03
CA GLY A 107 -4.66 9.75 -4.86
C GLY A 107 -3.95 8.40 -5.12
N SER A 108 -3.42 8.25 -6.33
CA SER A 108 -2.60 7.12 -6.73
C SER A 108 -1.14 7.31 -6.34
N PRO A 109 -0.40 6.26 -6.00
CA PRO A 109 1.03 6.35 -5.74
C PRO A 109 1.82 6.59 -7.03
N SER A 110 3.02 7.10 -6.90
CA SER A 110 3.98 7.02 -8.00
C SER A 110 4.35 5.57 -8.31
N GLN A 111 4.75 5.28 -9.54
CA GLN A 111 5.21 3.95 -9.92
C GLN A 111 6.32 3.42 -9.01
N LYS A 112 7.23 4.30 -8.57
CA LYS A 112 8.32 3.96 -7.65
C LYS A 112 7.81 3.53 -6.28
N GLU A 113 6.83 4.24 -5.71
CA GLU A 113 6.22 3.90 -4.43
C GLU A 113 5.43 2.59 -4.52
N TYR A 114 4.65 2.42 -5.59
CA TYR A 114 3.93 1.17 -5.86
C TYR A 114 4.90 -0.02 -5.93
N ASN A 115 5.91 0.06 -6.77
CA ASN A 115 6.90 -1.01 -6.93
C ASN A 115 7.58 -1.34 -5.59
N LYS A 116 7.93 -0.32 -4.81
CA LYS A 116 8.57 -0.50 -3.50
C LYS A 116 7.68 -1.22 -2.50
N LEU A 117 6.38 -0.92 -2.47
CA LEU A 117 5.45 -1.53 -1.52
C LEU A 117 4.89 -2.87 -2.02
N VAL A 118 4.53 -2.98 -3.29
CA VAL A 118 3.76 -4.12 -3.82
C VAL A 118 4.66 -5.22 -4.36
N LEU A 119 5.73 -4.87 -5.10
CA LEU A 119 6.53 -5.85 -5.84
C LEU A 119 7.64 -6.51 -5.01
N ASN A 120 7.78 -6.16 -3.73
CA ASN A 120 8.78 -6.84 -2.89
C ASN A 120 8.28 -8.22 -2.41
N LYS A 121 9.23 -9.09 -2.05
CA LYS A 121 8.96 -10.48 -1.66
C LYS A 121 8.02 -10.64 -0.45
N TYR A 122 7.95 -9.67 0.45
CA TYR A 122 7.12 -9.75 1.66
C TYR A 122 5.67 -9.42 1.35
N ALA A 123 5.41 -8.24 0.78
CA ALA A 123 4.07 -7.82 0.41
C ALA A 123 3.45 -8.72 -0.66
N SER A 124 4.21 -9.15 -1.68
CA SER A 124 3.70 -10.04 -2.73
C SER A 124 3.18 -11.38 -2.17
N GLY A 125 3.78 -11.89 -1.11
CA GLY A 125 3.29 -13.08 -0.40
C GLY A 125 1.96 -12.85 0.31
N VAL A 126 1.80 -11.69 0.95
CA VAL A 126 0.54 -11.29 1.62
C VAL A 126 -0.56 -11.03 0.59
N ILE A 127 -0.27 -10.26 -0.46
CA ILE A 127 -1.20 -9.97 -1.56
C ILE A 127 -1.73 -11.26 -2.17
N ARG A 128 -0.85 -12.17 -2.58
CA ARG A 128 -1.23 -13.48 -3.14
C ARG A 128 -2.11 -14.28 -2.18
N ASN A 129 -1.79 -14.25 -0.88
CA ASN A 129 -2.59 -14.95 0.12
C ASN A 129 -4.00 -14.32 0.24
N MET A 130 -4.11 -13.00 0.23
CA MET A 130 -5.40 -12.32 0.34
C MET A 130 -6.27 -12.51 -0.91
N GLN A 131 -5.68 -12.43 -2.09
CA GLN A 131 -6.38 -12.60 -3.37
C GLN A 131 -6.67 -14.05 -3.75
N SER A 132 -6.05 -15.04 -3.08
CA SER A 132 -6.35 -16.46 -3.38
C SER A 132 -7.75 -16.85 -2.92
N GLU A 133 -8.36 -17.85 -3.57
CA GLU A 133 -9.66 -18.40 -3.19
C GLU A 133 -9.70 -18.82 -1.72
N PRO A 134 -10.79 -18.51 -0.99
CA PRO A 134 -11.00 -18.99 0.36
C PRO A 134 -11.08 -20.53 0.43
N LYS A 135 -10.42 -21.11 1.41
CA LYS A 135 -10.42 -22.59 1.60
C LYS A 135 -11.72 -23.14 2.12
N PHE A 136 -12.51 -22.32 2.77
CA PHE A 136 -13.75 -22.69 3.42
C PHE A 136 -14.87 -21.78 2.90
N PRO A 137 -15.84 -22.34 2.14
CA PRO A 137 -16.95 -21.55 1.64
C PRO A 137 -17.88 -21.10 2.77
N VAL A 138 -18.56 -19.98 2.57
CA VAL A 138 -19.61 -19.50 3.48
C VAL A 138 -20.71 -20.56 3.57
N GLY A 139 -21.24 -20.79 4.77
CA GLY A 139 -22.16 -21.87 5.08
C GLY A 139 -21.50 -23.25 5.27
N GLY A 140 -20.25 -23.38 4.92
CA GLY A 140 -19.48 -24.62 5.10
C GLY A 140 -19.10 -24.86 6.56
N THR A 141 -18.69 -26.10 6.86
CA THR A 141 -18.25 -26.51 8.19
C THR A 141 -16.73 -26.72 8.23
N ALA A 142 -16.11 -26.33 9.33
CA ALA A 142 -14.70 -26.55 9.61
C ALA A 142 -14.52 -26.99 11.07
N VAL A 143 -13.28 -27.38 11.42
CA VAL A 143 -12.91 -27.72 12.80
C VAL A 143 -11.68 -26.91 13.16
N PHE A 144 -11.67 -26.31 14.34
CA PHE A 144 -10.48 -25.62 14.84
C PHE A 144 -9.32 -26.59 15.02
N ARG A 145 -8.13 -26.19 14.54
CA ARG A 145 -6.92 -26.96 14.76
C ARG A 145 -6.54 -26.99 16.25
N THR A 146 -5.80 -27.99 16.65
CA THR A 146 -5.27 -28.09 18.04
C THR A 146 -4.35 -26.94 18.42
N GLY A 147 -3.67 -26.34 17.43
CA GLY A 147 -2.84 -25.16 17.62
C GLY A 147 -3.59 -23.83 17.66
N ALA A 148 -4.91 -23.81 17.49
CA ALA A 148 -5.68 -22.57 17.60
C ALA A 148 -5.66 -22.03 19.04
N ARG A 149 -5.71 -20.69 19.16
CA ARG A 149 -5.67 -20.02 20.48
C ARG A 149 -6.90 -20.36 21.34
N SER A 150 -8.06 -20.48 20.70
CA SER A 150 -9.35 -20.78 21.34
C SER A 150 -10.10 -21.83 20.55
N ASN A 151 -11.15 -22.42 21.16
CA ASN A 151 -12.05 -23.39 20.55
C ASN A 151 -11.37 -24.63 19.91
N ARG A 152 -10.20 -25.02 20.42
CA ARG A 152 -9.41 -26.15 19.91
C ARG A 152 -10.26 -27.41 19.75
N GLY A 153 -10.23 -28.01 18.56
CA GLY A 153 -10.98 -29.21 18.24
C GLY A 153 -12.48 -29.02 18.05
N LYS A 154 -13.06 -27.86 18.36
CA LYS A 154 -14.49 -27.62 18.18
C LYS A 154 -14.83 -27.44 16.69
N PRO A 155 -15.94 -28.00 16.24
CA PRO A 155 -16.49 -27.69 14.91
C PRO A 155 -17.08 -26.27 14.89
N CYS A 156 -17.12 -25.67 13.70
CA CYS A 156 -17.71 -24.36 13.49
C CYS A 156 -18.35 -24.26 12.10
N VAL A 157 -19.24 -23.30 11.93
CA VAL A 157 -19.84 -22.91 10.64
C VAL A 157 -19.18 -21.62 10.18
N ILE A 158 -18.83 -21.53 8.90
CA ILE A 158 -18.27 -20.34 8.26
C ILE A 158 -19.42 -19.38 7.96
N LEU A 159 -19.35 -18.15 8.46
CA LEU A 159 -20.41 -17.15 8.29
C LEU A 159 -20.08 -16.15 7.18
N LYS A 160 -18.86 -15.64 7.16
CA LYS A 160 -18.38 -14.71 6.11
C LYS A 160 -16.86 -14.66 6.08
N HIS A 161 -16.32 -14.19 4.96
CA HIS A 161 -14.92 -13.83 4.85
C HIS A 161 -14.73 -12.35 5.24
N GLY A 162 -13.59 -12.02 5.75
CA GLY A 162 -13.19 -10.65 6.06
C GLY A 162 -12.11 -10.15 5.10
N ASP A 163 -11.69 -8.94 5.29
CA ASP A 163 -10.60 -8.32 4.55
C ASP A 163 -9.28 -8.26 5.35
N ILE A 164 -8.26 -7.62 4.78
CA ILE A 164 -6.93 -7.54 5.42
C ILE A 164 -6.93 -6.81 6.75
N THR A 165 -7.91 -5.95 7.03
CA THR A 165 -8.00 -5.21 8.29
C THR A 165 -8.42 -6.09 9.45
N ASP A 166 -9.12 -7.19 9.18
CA ASP A 166 -9.65 -8.13 10.17
C ASP A 166 -8.62 -9.16 10.66
N VAL A 167 -7.43 -9.26 10.05
CA VAL A 167 -6.40 -10.21 10.48
C VAL A 167 -5.54 -9.65 11.61
N SER A 168 -5.16 -10.50 12.54
CA SER A 168 -4.22 -10.15 13.61
C SER A 168 -2.76 -10.17 13.17
N THR A 169 -2.42 -10.98 12.16
CA THR A 169 -1.06 -11.12 11.62
C THR A 169 -1.09 -11.38 10.12
N HIS A 170 -0.01 -11.05 9.42
CA HIS A 170 0.14 -11.30 7.98
C HIS A 170 0.96 -12.56 7.67
N ALA A 171 0.71 -13.63 8.43
CA ALA A 171 1.33 -14.92 8.18
C ALA A 171 0.64 -15.66 7.02
N LYS A 172 1.33 -16.63 6.43
CA LYS A 172 0.75 -17.50 5.39
C LYS A 172 -0.55 -18.15 5.89
N GLY A 173 -1.63 -18.01 5.12
CA GLY A 173 -2.96 -18.51 5.47
C GLY A 173 -3.71 -17.69 6.52
N ALA A 174 -3.26 -16.49 6.83
CA ALA A 174 -3.93 -15.54 7.72
C ALA A 174 -5.10 -14.81 7.02
N LYS A 175 -5.93 -15.54 6.27
CA LYS A 175 -7.18 -15.01 5.73
C LYS A 175 -8.20 -14.90 6.85
N PRO A 176 -8.84 -13.73 7.03
CA PRO A 176 -9.83 -13.55 8.07
C PRO A 176 -11.14 -14.26 7.70
N VAL A 177 -11.74 -14.89 8.68
CA VAL A 177 -13.03 -15.57 8.52
C VAL A 177 -13.83 -15.45 9.80
N GLN A 178 -15.09 -15.07 9.70
CA GLN A 178 -16.01 -15.09 10.81
C GLN A 178 -16.69 -16.45 10.88
N VAL A 179 -16.67 -17.06 12.05
CA VAL A 179 -17.21 -18.39 12.28
C VAL A 179 -18.10 -18.43 13.52
N LEU A 180 -19.06 -19.33 13.52
CA LEU A 180 -19.83 -19.67 14.70
C LEU A 180 -19.36 -21.04 15.21
N PRO A 181 -18.62 -21.11 16.34
CA PRO A 181 -18.28 -22.40 16.96
C PRO A 181 -19.55 -23.10 17.45
N ILE A 182 -19.66 -24.39 17.23
CA ILE A 182 -20.82 -25.16 17.72
C ILE A 182 -20.87 -25.11 19.25
N GLY A 183 -22.03 -24.76 19.77
CA GLY A 183 -22.28 -24.55 21.20
C GLY A 183 -21.88 -23.16 21.72
N SER A 184 -21.56 -22.22 20.83
CA SER A 184 -21.33 -20.82 21.21
C SER A 184 -22.54 -19.96 20.85
N ALA A 185 -22.83 -18.96 21.70
CA ALA A 185 -23.93 -18.01 21.49
C ALA A 185 -23.60 -16.89 20.49
N ALA A 186 -22.32 -16.65 20.19
CA ALA A 186 -21.89 -15.56 19.35
C ALA A 186 -20.80 -15.98 18.35
N PRO A 187 -20.78 -15.36 17.15
CA PRO A 187 -19.72 -15.56 16.19
C PRO A 187 -18.40 -14.92 16.65
N ILE A 188 -17.31 -15.45 16.18
CA ILE A 188 -15.96 -14.93 16.42
C ILE A 188 -15.19 -14.79 15.11
N TRP A 189 -14.27 -13.82 15.07
CA TRP A 189 -13.28 -13.71 14.03
C TRP A 189 -12.10 -14.65 14.31
N THR A 190 -11.64 -15.33 13.27
CA THR A 190 -10.46 -16.18 13.27
C THR A 190 -9.77 -16.11 11.90
N GLU A 191 -8.75 -16.91 11.71
CA GLU A 191 -8.01 -16.98 10.44
C GLU A 191 -8.09 -18.41 9.88
N GLU A 192 -8.17 -18.56 8.56
CA GLU A 192 -8.23 -19.87 7.89
C GLU A 192 -7.13 -20.84 8.31
N ARG A 193 -5.93 -20.33 8.64
CA ARG A 193 -4.84 -21.18 9.10
C ARG A 193 -5.13 -21.93 10.38
N TRP A 194 -6.07 -21.46 11.18
CA TRP A 194 -6.51 -22.10 12.42
C TRP A 194 -7.62 -23.11 12.23
N LEU A 195 -8.09 -23.27 10.99
CA LEU A 195 -9.16 -24.19 10.63
C LEU A 195 -8.63 -25.37 9.81
N LYS A 196 -9.32 -26.49 9.87
CA LYS A 196 -9.12 -27.68 9.01
C LYS A 196 -10.48 -28.19 8.54
N LYS A 197 -10.51 -28.89 7.43
CA LYS A 197 -11.72 -29.56 6.94
C LYS A 197 -12.21 -30.56 7.98
N ALA A 198 -13.52 -30.60 8.22
CA ALA A 198 -14.12 -31.66 9.02
C ALA A 198 -13.86 -33.01 8.34
N ARG A 199 -13.43 -34.01 9.11
CA ARG A 199 -13.30 -35.36 8.55
C ARG A 199 -14.72 -35.91 8.32
N LYS A 200 -15.01 -36.37 7.11
CA LYS A 200 -16.22 -37.19 6.89
C LYS A 200 -16.05 -38.42 7.77
N LYS A 201 -17.01 -38.67 8.70
CA LYS A 201 -17.12 -39.97 9.32
C LYS A 201 -17.41 -40.98 8.21
N LYS A 202 -16.58 -41.99 8.06
CA LYS A 202 -16.93 -43.17 7.28
C LYS A 202 -18.06 -43.91 7.94
#